data_28fa4017e12529d4a1d1fce46be8aa44
#
_entry.id   28fa4017e12529d4a1d1fce46be8aa44
#
_cell.length_a   1.000
_cell.length_b   1.000
_cell.length_c   1.000
_cell.angle_alpha   90.00
_cell.angle_beta   90.00
_cell.angle_gamma   90.00
#
_symmetry.space_group_name_H-M   'P 1'
#
loop_
_entity.id
_entity.type
_entity.pdbx_description
1 polymer ?
#
loop_
_entity_poly.entity_id
_entity_poly.type
_entity_poly.pdbx_seq_one_letter_code
_entity_poly.pdbx_strand_id
1 'polypeptide(L)'
;MSRGLGDVYKRQIHAKQVSGKPLVIHVHATDFDRSRGNVNPTVYSIEKNGMDHADCIMCVSELTRQTVINHYHQDPAKCFAMHNAVYPLAQELQEIVDQRKPYSERKEKVVTFLGRITMQKGPEYFIEAAKRVLDRTHNVRFCFAGSGDMMNSMIEMAAAYGIADRCHFPGFMKGKQVFECFRDSDVYVMPSVSEPFGISPLEAMQSGVPSIISKQSGCAEILSKCIKVDYWDIDAMADAMYALCMYPSLHEYLQVEGKKEVDGITWEKVGQRIRKLYDETIQKYK
;
A
#
# COMPACT_ATOMS: atom_id res chain seq x y z
N MET A 1 -2.85 -17.85 -14.19
CA MET A 1 -2.50 -16.42 -14.12
C MET A 1 -1.57 -15.95 -15.23
N SER A 2 -0.55 -16.70 -15.63
CA SER A 2 0.42 -16.28 -16.67
C SER A 2 -0.14 -16.12 -18.09
N ARG A 3 -1.19 -16.86 -18.46
CA ARG A 3 -1.76 -16.78 -19.83
C ARG A 3 -2.35 -15.40 -20.16
N GLY A 4 -3.07 -14.77 -19.24
CA GLY A 4 -3.65 -13.44 -19.46
C GLY A 4 -2.61 -12.32 -19.60
N LEU A 5 -1.55 -12.34 -18.79
CA LEU A 5 -0.49 -11.32 -18.83
C LEU A 5 0.29 -11.36 -20.16
N GLY A 6 0.67 -12.57 -20.61
CA GLY A 6 1.38 -12.75 -21.88
C GLY A 6 0.58 -12.28 -23.09
N ASP A 7 -0.73 -12.50 -23.09
CA ASP A 7 -1.59 -12.05 -24.18
C ASP A 7 -1.75 -10.53 -24.20
N VAL A 8 -1.81 -9.87 -23.05
CA VAL A 8 -1.91 -8.41 -22.97
C VAL A 8 -0.68 -7.75 -23.59
N TYR A 9 0.54 -8.10 -23.13
CA TYR A 9 1.77 -7.51 -23.67
C TYR A 9 1.95 -7.80 -25.15
N LYS A 10 1.69 -9.02 -25.62
CA LYS A 10 1.79 -9.37 -27.05
C LYS A 10 0.86 -8.53 -27.91
N ARG A 11 -0.39 -8.31 -27.48
CA ARG A 11 -1.35 -7.47 -28.21
C ARG A 11 -0.92 -6.01 -28.26
N GLN A 12 -0.36 -5.48 -27.18
CA GLN A 12 0.15 -4.11 -27.12
C GLN A 12 1.35 -3.91 -28.05
N ILE A 13 2.30 -4.85 -28.05
CA ILE A 13 3.46 -4.83 -28.97
C ILE A 13 2.98 -4.90 -30.43
N HIS A 14 2.06 -5.81 -30.73
CA HIS A 14 1.48 -5.90 -32.08
C HIS A 14 0.75 -4.63 -32.49
N ALA A 15 -0.04 -4.04 -31.59
CA ALA A 15 -0.72 -2.77 -31.84
C ALA A 15 0.27 -1.64 -32.14
N LYS A 16 1.40 -1.55 -31.43
CA LYS A 16 2.49 -0.62 -31.75
C LYS A 16 3.04 -0.85 -33.17
N GLN A 17 3.34 -2.10 -33.51
CA GLN A 17 3.90 -2.45 -34.83
C GLN A 17 2.96 -2.10 -35.99
N VAL A 18 1.66 -2.37 -35.84
CA VAL A 18 0.66 -2.10 -36.88
C VAL A 18 0.29 -0.61 -36.98
N SER A 19 0.19 0.07 -35.84
CA SER A 19 -0.26 1.48 -35.84
C SER A 19 0.85 2.50 -36.04
N GLY A 20 2.11 2.11 -35.83
CA GLY A 20 3.25 3.03 -35.82
C GLY A 20 3.18 4.08 -34.69
N LYS A 21 2.41 3.81 -33.63
CA LYS A 21 2.28 4.72 -32.47
C LYS A 21 3.17 4.31 -31.31
N PRO A 22 3.63 5.24 -30.45
CA PRO A 22 4.42 4.90 -29.29
C PRO A 22 3.64 4.03 -28.29
N LEU A 23 4.36 3.11 -27.65
CA LEU A 23 3.83 2.25 -26.59
C LEU A 23 4.25 2.80 -25.24
N VAL A 24 3.27 3.13 -24.41
CA VAL A 24 3.46 3.51 -23.01
C VAL A 24 2.97 2.37 -22.11
N ILE A 25 3.80 1.94 -21.18
CA ILE A 25 3.46 0.92 -20.18
C ILE A 25 3.39 1.58 -18.80
N HIS A 26 2.36 1.25 -18.03
CA HIS A 26 2.24 1.65 -16.63
C HIS A 26 2.42 0.44 -15.71
N VAL A 27 3.52 0.40 -14.97
CA VAL A 27 3.91 -0.68 -14.06
C VAL A 27 3.35 -0.40 -12.67
N HIS A 28 2.35 -1.18 -12.27
CA HIS A 28 1.73 -1.10 -10.94
C HIS A 28 2.35 -2.06 -9.93
N ALA A 29 2.92 -3.15 -10.38
CA ALA A 29 3.68 -4.12 -9.61
C ALA A 29 4.40 -5.06 -10.56
N THR A 30 5.51 -5.62 -10.10
CA THR A 30 6.29 -6.64 -10.82
C THR A 30 6.21 -7.99 -10.11
N ASP A 31 6.74 -9.04 -10.74
CA ASP A 31 6.85 -10.34 -10.09
C ASP A 31 7.84 -10.32 -8.91
N PHE A 32 8.83 -9.42 -8.93
CA PHE A 32 9.72 -9.19 -7.77
C PHE A 32 8.97 -8.81 -6.50
N ASP A 33 7.96 -7.95 -6.61
CA ASP A 33 7.14 -7.52 -5.48
C ASP A 33 6.33 -8.67 -4.89
N ARG A 34 5.78 -9.55 -5.76
CA ARG A 34 4.89 -10.63 -5.35
C ARG A 34 5.63 -11.84 -4.78
N SER A 35 6.86 -12.05 -5.24
CA SER A 35 7.66 -13.26 -4.95
C SER A 35 8.77 -13.04 -3.92
N ARG A 36 8.88 -11.84 -3.34
CA ARG A 36 10.03 -11.42 -2.50
C ARG A 36 11.38 -11.65 -3.23
N GLY A 37 11.42 -11.38 -4.51
CA GLY A 37 12.62 -11.55 -5.34
C GLY A 37 12.84 -12.94 -5.93
N ASN A 38 12.04 -13.95 -5.54
CA ASN A 38 12.10 -15.29 -6.15
C ASN A 38 11.18 -15.35 -7.38
N VAL A 39 11.57 -14.65 -8.44
CA VAL A 39 10.75 -14.42 -9.62
C VAL A 39 10.51 -15.70 -10.44
N ASN A 40 9.30 -15.81 -11.00
CA ASN A 40 8.98 -16.84 -11.99
C ASN A 40 9.63 -16.46 -13.33
N PRO A 41 10.54 -17.30 -13.90
CA PRO A 41 11.25 -16.96 -15.14
C PRO A 41 10.33 -16.65 -16.32
N THR A 42 9.19 -17.32 -16.42
CA THR A 42 8.21 -17.09 -17.50
C THR A 42 7.53 -15.72 -17.32
N VAL A 43 7.11 -15.37 -16.10
CA VAL A 43 6.51 -14.06 -15.82
C VAL A 43 7.52 -12.95 -16.05
N TYR A 44 8.73 -13.10 -15.54
CA TYR A 44 9.83 -12.16 -15.79
C TYR A 44 10.07 -11.92 -17.28
N SER A 45 10.16 -12.99 -18.08
CA SER A 45 10.37 -12.86 -19.55
C SER A 45 9.24 -12.10 -20.23
N ILE A 46 7.99 -12.31 -19.80
CA ILE A 46 6.81 -11.60 -20.33
C ILE A 46 6.86 -10.11 -19.97
N GLU A 47 7.10 -9.80 -18.70
CA GLU A 47 7.19 -8.42 -18.22
C GLU A 47 8.35 -7.69 -18.90
N LYS A 48 9.53 -8.32 -18.95
CA LYS A 48 10.71 -7.77 -19.62
C LYS A 48 10.46 -7.49 -21.09
N ASN A 49 9.92 -8.45 -21.84
CA ASN A 49 9.61 -8.27 -23.25
C ASN A 49 8.66 -7.10 -23.50
N GLY A 50 7.64 -6.93 -22.66
CA GLY A 50 6.76 -5.77 -22.73
C GLY A 50 7.50 -4.45 -22.51
N MET A 51 8.36 -4.39 -21.49
CA MET A 51 9.16 -3.21 -21.15
C MET A 51 10.22 -2.89 -22.24
N ASP A 52 10.85 -3.91 -22.84
CA ASP A 52 11.84 -3.72 -23.91
C ASP A 52 11.23 -3.02 -25.13
N HIS A 53 9.96 -3.29 -25.44
CA HIS A 53 9.24 -2.68 -26.57
C HIS A 53 8.59 -1.35 -26.23
N ALA A 54 8.55 -0.94 -24.95
CA ALA A 54 7.96 0.33 -24.54
C ALA A 54 8.87 1.52 -24.88
N ASP A 55 8.25 2.61 -25.36
CA ASP A 55 8.90 3.89 -25.58
C ASP A 55 8.94 4.74 -24.32
N CYS A 56 7.99 4.51 -23.40
CA CYS A 56 7.92 5.12 -22.11
C CYS A 56 7.38 4.11 -21.08
N ILE A 57 7.99 4.08 -19.90
CA ILE A 57 7.58 3.23 -18.79
C ILE A 57 7.26 4.12 -17.61
N MET A 58 6.00 4.16 -17.19
CA MET A 58 5.56 4.79 -15.96
C MET A 58 5.55 3.77 -14.84
N CYS A 59 6.12 4.11 -13.70
CA CYS A 59 6.17 3.27 -12.50
C CYS A 59 5.43 3.98 -11.38
N VAL A 60 4.66 3.26 -10.57
CA VAL A 60 3.83 3.84 -9.50
C VAL A 60 4.63 4.46 -8.35
N SER A 61 5.96 4.27 -8.34
CA SER A 61 6.87 4.82 -7.34
C SER A 61 8.31 4.83 -7.87
N GLU A 62 9.20 5.54 -7.19
CA GLU A 62 10.64 5.46 -7.46
C GLU A 62 11.18 4.07 -7.10
N LEU A 63 10.66 3.44 -6.02
CA LEU A 63 10.97 2.06 -5.67
C LEU A 63 10.71 1.11 -6.85
N THR A 64 9.52 1.18 -7.45
CA THR A 64 9.18 0.38 -8.64
C THR A 64 10.03 0.76 -9.84
N ARG A 65 10.34 2.05 -10.03
CA ARG A 65 11.21 2.53 -11.09
C ARG A 65 12.62 1.93 -10.96
N GLN A 66 13.20 1.91 -9.78
CA GLN A 66 14.50 1.29 -9.53
C GLN A 66 14.48 -0.22 -9.79
N THR A 67 13.39 -0.90 -9.40
CA THR A 67 13.20 -2.33 -9.73
C THR A 67 13.21 -2.55 -11.25
N VAL A 68 12.50 -1.72 -12.01
CA VAL A 68 12.44 -1.79 -13.48
C VAL A 68 13.80 -1.54 -14.10
N ILE A 69 14.56 -0.57 -13.64
CA ILE A 69 15.90 -0.26 -14.13
C ILE A 69 16.89 -1.38 -13.79
N ASN A 70 16.96 -1.75 -12.51
CA ASN A 70 18.02 -2.62 -12.02
C ASN A 70 17.79 -4.11 -12.33
N HIS A 71 16.54 -4.58 -12.23
CA HIS A 71 16.23 -6.00 -12.41
C HIS A 71 15.71 -6.35 -13.81
N TYR A 72 15.01 -5.42 -14.49
CA TYR A 72 14.56 -5.62 -15.87
C TYR A 72 15.51 -4.97 -16.89
N HIS A 73 16.58 -4.31 -16.42
CA HIS A 73 17.63 -3.69 -17.25
C HIS A 73 17.06 -2.70 -18.26
N GLN A 74 16.12 -1.87 -17.82
CA GLN A 74 15.52 -0.86 -18.67
C GLN A 74 16.32 0.45 -18.63
N ASP A 75 16.34 1.17 -19.76
CA ASP A 75 16.98 2.48 -19.88
C ASP A 75 16.31 3.48 -18.90
N PRO A 76 17.07 4.08 -17.96
CA PRO A 76 16.55 5.09 -17.05
C PRO A 76 15.88 6.29 -17.74
N ALA A 77 16.30 6.61 -18.98
CA ALA A 77 15.76 7.74 -19.74
C ALA A 77 14.31 7.56 -20.21
N LYS A 78 13.82 6.31 -20.26
CA LYS A 78 12.42 6.01 -20.60
C LYS A 78 11.56 5.63 -19.41
N CYS A 79 12.12 5.61 -18.17
CA CYS A 79 11.44 5.19 -16.95
C CYS A 79 11.12 6.39 -16.04
N PHE A 80 9.85 6.56 -15.65
CA PHE A 80 9.37 7.72 -14.90
C PHE A 80 8.52 7.27 -13.70
N ALA A 81 8.76 7.85 -12.52
CA ALA A 81 7.92 7.62 -11.35
C ALA A 81 6.66 8.51 -11.41
N MET A 82 5.49 7.87 -11.35
CA MET A 82 4.16 8.48 -11.34
C MET A 82 3.36 7.90 -10.19
N HIS A 83 3.46 8.56 -9.01
CA HIS A 83 2.78 8.11 -7.81
C HIS A 83 1.26 8.12 -8.00
N ASN A 84 0.59 7.12 -7.40
CA ASN A 84 -0.85 7.10 -7.33
C ASN A 84 -1.38 8.19 -6.40
N ALA A 85 -2.68 8.41 -6.42
CA ALA A 85 -3.41 9.34 -5.58
C ALA A 85 -4.68 8.68 -5.02
N VAL A 86 -5.44 9.41 -4.25
CA VAL A 86 -6.79 9.02 -3.81
C VAL A 86 -7.84 9.94 -4.43
N TYR A 87 -9.06 9.44 -4.53
CA TYR A 87 -10.21 10.28 -4.84
C TYR A 87 -10.71 10.95 -3.56
N PRO A 88 -11.28 12.15 -3.65
CA PRO A 88 -12.08 12.69 -2.54
C PRO A 88 -13.15 11.68 -2.12
N LEU A 89 -13.39 11.57 -0.82
CA LEU A 89 -14.42 10.66 -0.32
C LEU A 89 -15.79 11.07 -0.89
N ALA A 90 -16.51 10.11 -1.45
CA ALA A 90 -17.91 10.30 -1.80
C ALA A 90 -18.71 10.64 -0.52
N GLN A 91 -19.78 11.42 -0.65
CA GLN A 91 -20.56 11.88 0.50
C GLN A 91 -20.96 10.76 1.45
N GLU A 92 -21.43 9.61 0.93
CA GLU A 92 -21.83 8.47 1.73
C GLU A 92 -20.67 7.83 2.53
N LEU A 93 -19.43 7.92 2.02
CA LEU A 93 -18.24 7.43 2.72
C LEU A 93 -17.77 8.44 3.76
N GLN A 94 -17.89 9.74 3.47
CA GLN A 94 -17.62 10.81 4.42
C GLN A 94 -18.56 10.73 5.62
N GLU A 95 -19.86 10.48 5.40
CA GLU A 95 -20.85 10.29 6.45
C GLU A 95 -20.51 9.09 7.37
N ILE A 96 -19.93 8.01 6.82
CA ILE A 96 -19.44 6.88 7.61
C ILE A 96 -18.25 7.31 8.49
N VAL A 97 -17.29 8.00 7.90
CA VAL A 97 -16.07 8.45 8.60
C VAL A 97 -16.40 9.46 9.70
N ASP A 98 -17.35 10.37 9.45
CA ASP A 98 -17.77 11.41 10.42
C ASP A 98 -18.47 10.83 11.67
N GLN A 99 -18.96 9.59 11.61
CA GLN A 99 -19.47 8.86 12.77
C GLN A 99 -18.38 8.34 13.71
N ARG A 100 -17.09 8.61 13.39
CA ARG A 100 -15.97 8.21 14.22
C ARG A 100 -16.08 8.82 15.61
N LYS A 101 -16.00 7.99 16.65
CA LYS A 101 -15.95 8.45 18.03
C LYS A 101 -14.63 9.18 18.31
N PRO A 102 -14.66 10.27 19.08
CA PRO A 102 -13.43 10.95 19.52
C PRO A 102 -12.45 9.97 20.19
N TYR A 103 -11.17 10.19 19.97
CA TYR A 103 -10.11 9.34 20.54
C TYR A 103 -10.21 9.22 22.06
N SER A 104 -10.55 10.32 22.77
CA SER A 104 -10.70 10.38 24.21
C SER A 104 -11.84 9.51 24.76
N GLU A 105 -12.88 9.26 23.98
CA GLU A 105 -14.05 8.45 24.37
C GLU A 105 -13.83 6.94 24.16
N ARG A 106 -12.77 6.54 23.47
CA ARG A 106 -12.46 5.15 23.19
C ARG A 106 -11.69 4.53 24.34
N LYS A 107 -12.34 3.65 25.10
CA LYS A 107 -11.72 2.95 26.23
C LYS A 107 -10.64 1.96 25.78
N GLU A 108 -10.90 1.20 24.71
CA GLU A 108 -9.94 0.33 24.05
C GLU A 108 -9.55 0.95 22.69
N LYS A 109 -8.27 0.89 22.33
CA LYS A 109 -7.77 1.35 21.05
C LYS A 109 -7.74 0.21 20.05
N VAL A 110 -8.01 0.49 18.80
CA VAL A 110 -8.00 -0.50 17.73
C VAL A 110 -6.86 -0.20 16.74
N VAL A 111 -5.93 -1.14 16.63
CA VAL A 111 -4.83 -1.11 15.66
C VAL A 111 -5.18 -2.06 14.52
N THR A 112 -5.21 -1.55 13.30
CA THR A 112 -5.73 -2.28 12.14
C THR A 112 -4.65 -2.52 11.08
N PHE A 113 -4.53 -3.76 10.67
CA PHE A 113 -3.95 -4.20 9.40
C PHE A 113 -5.11 -4.40 8.40
N LEU A 114 -5.01 -3.81 7.21
CA LEU A 114 -5.99 -4.00 6.15
C LEU A 114 -5.30 -4.30 4.82
N GLY A 115 -5.57 -5.47 4.25
CA GLY A 115 -4.98 -5.90 3.00
C GLY A 115 -5.05 -7.40 2.79
N ARG A 116 -4.39 -7.88 1.73
CA ARG A 116 -4.25 -9.33 1.52
C ARG A 116 -3.38 -9.92 2.63
N ILE A 117 -3.85 -11.00 3.25
CA ILE A 117 -3.08 -11.70 4.30
C ILE A 117 -2.14 -12.70 3.62
N THR A 118 -1.04 -12.15 3.08
CA THR A 118 -0.02 -12.86 2.30
C THR A 118 1.37 -12.43 2.73
N MET A 119 2.37 -13.21 2.42
CA MET A 119 3.78 -12.97 2.74
C MET A 119 4.27 -11.58 2.27
N GLN A 120 3.78 -11.07 1.12
CA GLN A 120 4.14 -9.73 0.61
C GLN A 120 3.72 -8.61 1.57
N LYS A 121 2.58 -8.78 2.25
CA LYS A 121 1.99 -7.77 3.14
C LYS A 121 2.49 -7.83 4.58
N GLY A 122 3.25 -8.87 4.95
CA GLY A 122 3.92 -8.98 6.24
C GLY A 122 3.00 -9.07 7.45
N PRO A 123 1.89 -9.84 7.43
CA PRO A 123 1.01 -9.95 8.59
C PRO A 123 1.71 -10.59 9.79
N GLU A 124 2.75 -11.38 9.57
CA GLU A 124 3.59 -11.98 10.61
C GLU A 124 4.32 -10.92 11.45
N TYR A 125 4.81 -9.85 10.83
CA TYR A 125 5.47 -8.75 11.55
C TYR A 125 4.46 -7.94 12.38
N PHE A 126 3.24 -7.79 11.85
CA PHE A 126 2.17 -7.10 12.58
C PHE A 126 1.76 -7.85 13.84
N ILE A 127 1.60 -9.20 13.78
CA ILE A 127 1.19 -9.99 14.93
C ILE A 127 2.29 -10.08 16.00
N GLU A 128 3.56 -10.14 15.57
CA GLU A 128 4.69 -10.08 16.51
C GLU A 128 4.75 -8.73 17.24
N ALA A 129 4.57 -7.63 16.53
CA ALA A 129 4.50 -6.30 17.12
C ALA A 129 3.27 -6.17 18.05
N ALA A 130 2.11 -6.75 17.68
CA ALA A 130 0.92 -6.80 18.51
C ALA A 130 1.18 -7.49 19.85
N LYS A 131 1.91 -8.63 19.84
CA LYS A 131 2.32 -9.32 21.07
C LYS A 131 3.14 -8.40 21.98
N ARG A 132 4.13 -7.68 21.44
CA ARG A 132 4.98 -6.75 22.21
C ARG A 132 4.19 -5.55 22.77
N VAL A 133 3.19 -5.06 22.05
CA VAL A 133 2.28 -4.03 22.58
C VAL A 133 1.44 -4.58 23.75
N LEU A 134 0.89 -5.79 23.61
CA LEU A 134 0.06 -6.40 24.64
C LEU A 134 0.86 -6.82 25.90
N ASP A 135 2.16 -7.00 25.80
CA ASP A 135 3.05 -7.16 26.97
C ASP A 135 3.14 -5.88 27.83
N ARG A 136 2.80 -4.72 27.24
CA ARG A 136 2.88 -3.40 27.89
C ARG A 136 1.51 -2.84 28.30
N THR A 137 0.44 -3.22 27.57
CA THR A 137 -0.92 -2.71 27.83
C THR A 137 -1.97 -3.68 27.34
N HIS A 138 -3.10 -3.78 28.07
CA HIS A 138 -4.23 -4.61 27.69
C HIS A 138 -5.38 -3.81 27.03
N ASN A 139 -5.24 -2.48 26.90
CA ASN A 139 -6.31 -1.62 26.37
C ASN A 139 -6.25 -1.44 24.84
N VAL A 140 -5.68 -2.43 24.13
CA VAL A 140 -5.53 -2.41 22.67
C VAL A 140 -6.11 -3.70 22.10
N ARG A 141 -6.81 -3.57 20.98
CA ARG A 141 -7.24 -4.69 20.12
C ARG A 141 -6.60 -4.59 18.75
N PHE A 142 -6.42 -5.71 18.11
CA PHE A 142 -5.82 -5.81 16.78
C PHE A 142 -6.82 -6.37 15.78
N CYS A 143 -6.98 -5.68 14.64
CA CYS A 143 -7.87 -6.10 13.55
C CYS A 143 -7.03 -6.52 12.34
N PHE A 144 -7.21 -7.76 11.88
CA PHE A 144 -6.58 -8.32 10.67
C PHE A 144 -7.65 -8.38 9.56
N ALA A 145 -7.93 -7.23 8.95
CA ALA A 145 -8.94 -7.12 7.89
C ALA A 145 -8.37 -7.54 6.53
N GLY A 146 -8.95 -8.59 5.97
CA GLY A 146 -8.54 -9.13 4.68
C GLY A 146 -8.67 -10.64 4.58
N SER A 147 -8.14 -11.20 3.50
CA SER A 147 -8.04 -12.63 3.27
C SER A 147 -6.74 -12.96 2.54
N GLY A 148 -6.29 -14.19 2.64
CA GLY A 148 -5.07 -14.68 1.99
C GLY A 148 -4.66 -16.04 2.50
N ASP A 149 -3.60 -16.55 1.92
CA ASP A 149 -3.03 -17.88 2.21
C ASP A 149 -2.42 -18.00 3.62
N MET A 150 -2.06 -16.86 4.24
CA MET A 150 -1.52 -16.85 5.61
C MET A 150 -2.58 -16.67 6.71
N MET A 151 -3.89 -16.60 6.38
CA MET A 151 -4.94 -16.36 7.38
C MET A 151 -4.90 -17.36 8.53
N ASN A 152 -4.86 -18.65 8.23
CA ASN A 152 -4.84 -19.71 9.25
C ASN A 152 -3.59 -19.61 10.12
N SER A 153 -2.42 -19.38 9.50
CA SER A 153 -1.17 -19.20 10.22
C SER A 153 -1.20 -18.00 11.18
N MET A 154 -1.88 -16.90 10.80
CA MET A 154 -2.02 -15.73 11.69
C MET A 154 -2.93 -16.05 12.89
N ILE A 155 -4.00 -16.81 12.70
CA ILE A 155 -4.89 -17.26 13.79
C ILE A 155 -4.11 -18.19 14.75
N GLU A 156 -3.35 -19.15 14.20
CA GLU A 156 -2.51 -20.05 14.98
C GLU A 156 -1.41 -19.30 15.76
N MET A 157 -0.75 -18.31 15.15
CA MET A 157 0.22 -17.46 15.82
C MET A 157 -0.41 -16.64 16.95
N ALA A 158 -1.61 -16.08 16.75
CA ALA A 158 -2.34 -15.36 17.79
C ALA A 158 -2.62 -16.26 19.01
N ALA A 159 -3.02 -17.51 18.75
CA ALA A 159 -3.24 -18.50 19.81
C ALA A 159 -1.94 -18.90 20.52
N ALA A 160 -0.86 -19.17 19.76
CA ALA A 160 0.44 -19.53 20.30
C ALA A 160 1.05 -18.42 21.18
N TYR A 161 0.83 -17.15 20.80
CA TYR A 161 1.28 -16.00 21.59
C TYR A 161 0.35 -15.65 22.77
N GLY A 162 -0.78 -16.35 22.91
CA GLY A 162 -1.76 -16.11 23.97
C GLY A 162 -2.50 -14.77 23.86
N ILE A 163 -2.66 -14.24 22.63
CA ILE A 163 -3.30 -12.95 22.33
C ILE A 163 -4.56 -13.07 21.46
N ALA A 164 -5.06 -14.28 21.23
CA ALA A 164 -6.18 -14.53 20.33
C ALA A 164 -7.46 -13.76 20.72
N ASP A 165 -7.71 -13.57 22.01
CA ASP A 165 -8.84 -12.80 22.55
C ASP A 165 -8.75 -11.30 22.26
N ARG A 166 -7.57 -10.81 21.86
CA ARG A 166 -7.29 -9.42 21.47
C ARG A 166 -7.19 -9.22 19.96
N CYS A 167 -7.26 -10.29 19.18
CA CYS A 167 -7.16 -10.27 17.72
C CYS A 167 -8.52 -10.55 17.09
N HIS A 168 -8.92 -9.72 16.13
CA HIS A 168 -10.13 -9.87 15.34
C HIS A 168 -9.79 -10.11 13.87
N PHE A 169 -10.41 -11.14 13.28
CA PHE A 169 -10.20 -11.55 11.89
C PHE A 169 -11.51 -11.48 11.12
N PRO A 170 -11.97 -10.30 10.68
CA PRO A 170 -13.29 -10.12 10.06
C PRO A 170 -13.38 -10.68 8.63
N GLY A 171 -12.25 -11.09 8.04
CA GLY A 171 -12.21 -11.56 6.67
C GLY A 171 -12.08 -10.43 5.64
N PHE A 172 -12.39 -10.75 4.38
CA PHE A 172 -12.27 -9.80 3.26
C PHE A 172 -13.31 -8.69 3.34
N MET A 173 -12.85 -7.45 3.15
CA MET A 173 -13.68 -6.25 3.16
C MET A 173 -13.61 -5.52 1.81
N LYS A 174 -14.71 -4.88 1.40
CA LYS A 174 -14.81 -4.07 0.18
C LYS A 174 -15.76 -2.89 0.32
N GLY A 175 -15.52 -1.85 -0.48
CA GLY A 175 -16.38 -0.67 -0.52
C GLY A 175 -16.57 -0.03 0.84
N LYS A 176 -17.81 0.17 1.27
CA LYS A 176 -18.17 0.81 2.55
C LYS A 176 -17.55 0.13 3.76
N GLN A 177 -17.42 -1.20 3.75
CA GLN A 177 -16.85 -1.96 4.87
C GLN A 177 -15.40 -1.54 5.21
N VAL A 178 -14.63 -1.11 4.20
CA VAL A 178 -13.27 -0.61 4.41
C VAL A 178 -13.29 0.69 5.24
N PHE A 179 -14.21 1.60 4.91
CA PHE A 179 -14.33 2.88 5.61
C PHE A 179 -14.99 2.72 7.00
N GLU A 180 -15.88 1.76 7.18
CA GLU A 180 -16.38 1.35 8.50
C GLU A 180 -15.23 0.81 9.37
N CYS A 181 -14.37 -0.03 8.80
CA CYS A 181 -13.17 -0.51 9.49
C CYS A 181 -12.23 0.65 9.89
N PHE A 182 -11.98 1.60 9.00
CA PHE A 182 -11.18 2.78 9.33
C PHE A 182 -11.87 3.68 10.36
N ARG A 183 -13.19 3.88 10.29
CA ARG A 183 -13.95 4.62 11.31
C ARG A 183 -13.71 4.04 12.71
N ASP A 184 -13.65 2.73 12.80
CA ASP A 184 -13.51 2.02 14.09
C ASP A 184 -12.05 1.82 14.51
N SER A 185 -11.08 2.18 13.65
CA SER A 185 -9.64 2.05 13.89
C SER A 185 -9.05 3.31 14.53
N ASP A 186 -8.09 3.17 15.43
CA ASP A 186 -7.28 4.27 15.97
C ASP A 186 -5.93 4.40 15.30
N VAL A 187 -5.35 3.30 14.86
CA VAL A 187 -4.07 3.24 14.16
C VAL A 187 -4.18 2.28 12.99
N TYR A 188 -3.66 2.67 11.84
CA TYR A 188 -3.48 1.78 10.70
C TYR A 188 -2.02 1.39 10.56
N VAL A 189 -1.75 0.11 10.26
CA VAL A 189 -0.38 -0.40 10.06
C VAL A 189 -0.26 -1.15 8.75
N MET A 190 0.73 -0.78 7.95
CA MET A 190 1.09 -1.47 6.71
C MET A 190 2.54 -1.98 6.79
N PRO A 191 2.78 -3.20 7.29
CA PRO A 191 4.12 -3.76 7.49
C PRO A 191 4.60 -4.51 6.24
N SER A 192 4.27 -4.02 5.05
CA SER A 192 4.56 -4.70 3.79
C SER A 192 6.05 -4.88 3.56
N VAL A 193 6.45 -6.08 3.16
CA VAL A 193 7.83 -6.43 2.80
C VAL A 193 8.24 -5.76 1.48
N SER A 194 7.31 -5.69 0.54
CA SER A 194 7.44 -4.96 -0.72
C SER A 194 6.07 -4.44 -1.12
N GLU A 195 5.94 -3.13 -1.19
CA GLU A 195 4.71 -2.47 -1.58
C GLU A 195 5.00 -1.49 -2.72
N PRO A 196 4.62 -1.78 -3.96
CA PRO A 196 4.90 -0.90 -5.09
C PRO A 196 4.43 0.53 -4.88
N PHE A 197 3.26 0.71 -4.28
CA PHE A 197 2.79 2.02 -3.85
C PHE A 197 2.11 1.97 -2.48
N GLY A 198 0.94 1.36 -2.34
CA GLY A 198 0.14 1.31 -1.11
C GLY A 198 -0.90 2.43 -1.07
N ILE A 199 -2.13 2.16 -1.54
CA ILE A 199 -3.24 3.11 -1.49
C ILE A 199 -3.88 3.13 -0.10
N SER A 200 -3.96 2.00 0.58
CA SER A 200 -4.64 1.87 1.87
C SER A 200 -4.12 2.79 2.99
N PRO A 201 -2.83 3.15 3.09
CA PRO A 201 -2.41 4.20 4.04
C PRO A 201 -3.02 5.56 3.73
N LEU A 202 -3.14 5.92 2.44
CA LEU A 202 -3.75 7.17 2.03
C LEU A 202 -5.25 7.18 2.39
N GLU A 203 -5.98 6.07 2.13
CA GLU A 203 -7.39 5.92 2.50
C GLU A 203 -7.59 5.97 4.02
N ALA A 204 -6.69 5.35 4.81
CA ALA A 204 -6.70 5.42 6.26
C ALA A 204 -6.50 6.85 6.76
N MET A 205 -5.46 7.55 6.26
CA MET A 205 -5.17 8.94 6.63
C MET A 205 -6.29 9.89 6.19
N GLN A 206 -6.90 9.68 5.02
CA GLN A 206 -8.07 10.42 4.55
C GLN A 206 -9.28 10.23 5.48
N SER A 207 -9.40 9.03 6.07
CA SER A 207 -10.40 8.70 7.08
C SER A 207 -10.02 9.19 8.48
N GLY A 208 -8.96 9.97 8.64
CA GLY A 208 -8.47 10.47 9.92
C GLY A 208 -7.85 9.40 10.81
N VAL A 209 -7.22 8.37 10.24
CA VAL A 209 -6.52 7.31 10.97
C VAL A 209 -5.01 7.50 10.82
N PRO A 210 -4.26 7.81 11.90
CA PRO A 210 -2.81 7.83 11.87
C PRO A 210 -2.24 6.51 11.38
N SER A 211 -1.22 6.59 10.51
CA SER A 211 -0.68 5.43 9.84
C SER A 211 0.78 5.16 10.20
N ILE A 212 1.11 3.89 10.37
CA ILE A 212 2.48 3.36 10.47
C ILE A 212 2.70 2.55 9.19
N ILE A 213 3.73 2.88 8.43
CA ILE A 213 3.99 2.26 7.13
C ILE A 213 5.42 1.73 7.04
N SER A 214 5.58 0.66 6.28
CA SER A 214 6.90 0.17 5.91
C SER A 214 7.64 1.18 5.03
N LYS A 215 8.92 1.41 5.31
CA LYS A 215 9.82 2.18 4.43
C LYS A 215 9.96 1.54 3.05
N GLN A 216 9.72 0.23 2.95
CA GLN A 216 9.75 -0.55 1.71
C GLN A 216 8.43 -0.45 0.93
N SER A 217 7.86 0.76 0.89
CA SER A 217 6.61 1.06 0.17
C SER A 217 6.72 2.36 -0.62
N GLY A 218 6.12 2.38 -1.81
CA GLY A 218 6.16 3.56 -2.68
C GLY A 218 5.43 4.77 -2.09
N CYS A 219 4.39 4.58 -1.28
CA CYS A 219 3.72 5.69 -0.59
C CYS A 219 4.62 6.36 0.46
N ALA A 220 5.64 5.65 1.00
CA ALA A 220 6.61 6.24 1.92
C ALA A 220 7.46 7.36 1.27
N GLU A 221 7.54 7.39 -0.07
CA GLU A 221 8.25 8.43 -0.81
C GLU A 221 7.54 9.79 -0.73
N ILE A 222 6.21 9.80 -0.61
CA ILE A 222 5.40 11.01 -0.68
C ILE A 222 4.69 11.38 0.61
N LEU A 223 4.51 10.44 1.55
CA LEU A 223 3.88 10.70 2.84
C LEU A 223 4.94 11.14 3.85
N SER A 224 4.71 12.24 4.55
CA SER A 224 5.57 12.77 5.62
C SER A 224 4.87 12.78 6.99
N LYS A 225 3.56 12.75 7.01
CA LYS A 225 2.72 12.81 8.22
C LYS A 225 2.23 11.42 8.66
N CYS A 226 3.14 10.46 8.62
CA CYS A 226 2.97 9.10 9.12
C CYS A 226 4.27 8.62 9.77
N ILE A 227 4.21 7.54 10.55
CA ILE A 227 5.42 6.92 11.10
C ILE A 227 5.93 5.88 10.10
N LYS A 228 7.23 5.92 9.80
CA LYS A 228 7.89 5.00 8.87
C LYS A 228 8.85 4.10 9.62
N VAL A 229 8.65 2.78 9.50
CA VAL A 229 9.51 1.77 10.12
C VAL A 229 10.01 0.78 9.07
N ASP A 230 11.12 0.12 9.32
CA ASP A 230 11.47 -1.04 8.53
C ASP A 230 10.56 -2.21 8.91
N TYR A 231 10.04 -2.98 7.94
CA TYR A 231 9.04 -4.02 8.22
C TYR A 231 9.57 -5.11 9.18
N TRP A 232 10.89 -5.34 9.21
CA TRP A 232 11.55 -6.31 10.08
C TRP A 232 11.85 -5.77 11.48
N ASP A 233 11.76 -4.46 11.69
CA ASP A 233 12.01 -3.84 12.99
C ASP A 233 10.73 -3.87 13.84
N ILE A 234 10.52 -5.03 14.46
CA ILE A 234 9.33 -5.32 15.28
C ILE A 234 9.25 -4.40 16.49
N ASP A 235 10.40 -4.04 17.08
CA ASP A 235 10.46 -3.17 18.26
C ASP A 235 10.02 -1.75 17.89
N ALA A 236 10.58 -1.18 16.82
CA ALA A 236 10.17 0.14 16.34
C ALA A 236 8.69 0.16 15.93
N MET A 237 8.18 -0.91 15.32
CA MET A 237 6.76 -1.03 14.96
C MET A 237 5.87 -1.08 16.20
N ALA A 238 6.22 -1.88 17.19
CA ALA A 238 5.49 -1.99 18.46
C ALA A 238 5.53 -0.68 19.25
N ASP A 239 6.67 0.00 19.30
CA ASP A 239 6.82 1.30 19.95
C ASP A 239 5.96 2.38 19.29
N ALA A 240 5.93 2.41 17.95
CA ALA A 240 5.06 3.32 17.20
C ALA A 240 3.57 3.06 17.44
N MET A 241 3.14 1.78 17.43
CA MET A 241 1.76 1.40 17.79
C MET A 241 1.42 1.84 19.21
N TYR A 242 2.28 1.50 20.17
CA TYR A 242 2.09 1.87 21.57
C TYR A 242 2.00 3.39 21.74
N ALA A 243 2.90 4.13 21.11
CA ALA A 243 2.92 5.59 21.19
C ALA A 243 1.62 6.22 20.66
N LEU A 244 1.12 5.76 19.51
CA LEU A 244 -0.14 6.25 18.94
C LEU A 244 -1.38 5.86 19.78
N CYS A 245 -1.31 4.74 20.49
CA CYS A 245 -2.38 4.30 21.38
C CYS A 245 -2.35 5.00 22.76
N MET A 246 -1.18 5.48 23.21
CA MET A 246 -1.02 5.99 24.59
C MET A 246 -0.82 7.50 24.68
N TYR A 247 -0.38 8.16 23.62
CA TYR A 247 -0.10 9.61 23.62
C TYR A 247 -1.11 10.38 22.75
N PRO A 248 -2.20 10.93 23.34
CA PRO A 248 -3.27 11.62 22.58
C PRO A 248 -2.76 12.73 21.66
N SER A 249 -1.83 13.56 22.13
CA SER A 249 -1.31 14.67 21.35
C SER A 249 -0.57 14.24 20.08
N LEU A 250 0.16 13.09 20.13
CA LEU A 250 0.80 12.53 18.96
C LEU A 250 -0.24 11.98 17.97
N HIS A 251 -1.23 11.26 18.51
CA HIS A 251 -2.34 10.73 17.72
C HIS A 251 -3.09 11.85 16.99
N GLU A 252 -3.54 12.87 17.71
CA GLU A 252 -4.29 14.01 17.19
C GLU A 252 -3.49 14.78 16.15
N TYR A 253 -2.20 15.02 16.41
CA TYR A 253 -1.31 15.67 15.43
C TYR A 253 -1.26 14.91 14.10
N LEU A 254 -0.99 13.60 14.14
CA LEU A 254 -0.90 12.79 12.92
C LEU A 254 -2.27 12.57 12.26
N GLN A 255 -3.34 12.53 13.02
CA GLN A 255 -4.71 12.49 12.50
C GLN A 255 -5.01 13.73 11.65
N VAL A 256 -4.75 14.91 12.18
CA VAL A 256 -5.08 16.19 11.52
C VAL A 256 -4.13 16.45 10.35
N GLU A 257 -2.83 16.40 10.60
CA GLU A 257 -1.83 16.75 9.58
C GLU A 257 -1.73 15.66 8.49
N GLY A 258 -1.94 14.39 8.85
CA GLY A 258 -2.00 13.29 7.87
C GLY A 258 -3.17 13.43 6.91
N LYS A 259 -4.37 13.76 7.41
CA LYS A 259 -5.54 14.01 6.56
C LYS A 259 -5.29 15.19 5.62
N LYS A 260 -4.77 16.32 6.11
CA LYS A 260 -4.44 17.48 5.27
C LYS A 260 -3.42 17.14 4.17
N GLU A 261 -2.40 16.35 4.50
CA GLU A 261 -1.39 15.93 3.53
C GLU A 261 -2.02 15.12 2.40
N VAL A 262 -2.84 14.12 2.73
CA VAL A 262 -3.44 13.21 1.74
C VAL A 262 -4.50 13.91 0.90
N ASP A 263 -5.29 14.82 1.47
CA ASP A 263 -6.27 15.64 0.72
C ASP A 263 -5.59 16.49 -0.38
N GLY A 264 -4.29 16.75 -0.24
CA GLY A 264 -3.46 17.41 -1.27
C GLY A 264 -2.94 16.50 -2.39
N ILE A 265 -3.04 15.16 -2.24
CA ILE A 265 -2.56 14.15 -3.21
C ILE A 265 -3.73 13.71 -4.09
N THR A 266 -3.93 14.38 -5.22
CA THR A 266 -5.12 14.20 -6.05
C THR A 266 -4.82 13.62 -7.42
N TRP A 267 -5.75 12.83 -7.95
CA TRP A 267 -5.66 12.27 -9.30
C TRP A 267 -5.61 13.34 -10.39
N GLU A 268 -6.14 14.53 -10.14
CA GLU A 268 -6.05 15.64 -11.09
C GLU A 268 -4.61 16.04 -11.34
N LYS A 269 -3.82 16.24 -10.28
CA LYS A 269 -2.38 16.57 -10.36
C LYS A 269 -1.58 15.47 -11.04
N VAL A 270 -1.89 14.21 -10.72
CA VAL A 270 -1.24 13.04 -11.34
C VAL A 270 -1.60 12.95 -12.82
N GLY A 271 -2.87 13.13 -13.17
CA GLY A 271 -3.37 13.11 -14.56
C GLY A 271 -2.70 14.18 -15.43
N GLN A 272 -2.49 15.40 -14.91
CA GLN A 272 -1.76 16.46 -15.62
C GLN A 272 -0.31 16.05 -15.92
N ARG A 273 0.38 15.42 -14.96
CA ARG A 273 1.76 14.91 -15.15
C ARG A 273 1.80 13.79 -16.18
N ILE A 274 0.84 12.86 -16.13
CA ILE A 274 0.73 11.75 -17.10
C ILE A 274 0.49 12.29 -18.51
N ARG A 275 -0.42 13.27 -18.65
CA ARG A 275 -0.71 13.90 -19.94
C ARG A 275 0.54 14.55 -20.53
N LYS A 276 1.26 15.33 -19.72
CA LYS A 276 2.51 15.94 -20.15
C LYS A 276 3.51 14.89 -20.64
N LEU A 277 3.66 13.78 -19.93
CA LEU A 277 4.56 12.70 -20.32
C LEU A 277 4.13 12.03 -21.64
N TYR A 278 2.82 11.87 -21.87
CA TYR A 278 2.32 11.39 -23.17
C TYR A 278 2.66 12.34 -24.30
N ASP A 279 2.45 13.64 -24.13
CA ASP A 279 2.76 14.64 -25.13
C ASP A 279 4.26 14.65 -25.48
N GLU A 280 5.14 14.59 -24.48
CA GLU A 280 6.59 14.48 -24.66
C GLU A 280 6.99 13.19 -25.37
N THR A 281 6.37 12.07 -25.02
CA THR A 281 6.63 10.76 -25.66
C THR A 281 6.22 10.79 -27.14
N ILE A 282 5.05 11.35 -27.45
CA ILE A 282 4.58 11.47 -28.83
C ILE A 282 5.49 12.39 -29.66
N GLN A 283 5.99 13.49 -29.08
CA GLN A 283 6.92 14.39 -29.76
C GLN A 283 8.25 13.73 -30.09
N LYS A 284 8.80 12.92 -29.18
CA LYS A 284 10.04 12.16 -29.41
C LYS A 284 9.91 11.05 -30.46
N TYR A 285 8.69 10.58 -30.70
CA TYR A 285 8.39 9.48 -31.61
C TYR A 285 8.15 9.96 -33.06
N LYS A 286 7.89 11.25 -33.25
CA LYS A 286 7.76 11.90 -34.58
C LYS A 286 9.11 12.17 -35.18
#